data_1ec6fd11516d51cd05d6651a7b2c221b
#
_entry.id   1ec6fd11516d51cd05d6651a7b2c221b
#
_cell.length_a   1.000
_cell.length_b   1.000
_cell.length_c   1.000
_cell.angle_alpha   90.00
_cell.angle_beta   90.00
_cell.angle_gamma   90.00
#
_symmetry.space_group_name_H-M   'P 1'
#
loop_
_entity.id
_entity.type
_entity.pdbx_description
1 polymer ?
#
loop_
_entity_poly.entity_id
_entity_poly.type
_entity_poly.pdbx_seq_one_letter_code
_entity_poly.pdbx_strand_id
1 'polypeptide(L)'
;MSSDKLPTYIIHHSRDVLIQLLPQEGIAAELGVAEGAFSESILKYSRPRKLHLIDCWEHQDREDYLPDGNNVPEDEQQGRFESVSEMFAGQVSEGQVAIHRAFTTDAARGFERGYFDWVYVDAMHTYDAVLADLRDFSPL
;
A
#
# COMPACT_ATOMS: atom_id res chain seq x y z
N MET A 1 22.53 12.38 22.55
CA MET A 1 21.76 11.95 21.38
C MET A 1 20.37 12.54 21.48
N SER A 2 20.09 13.57 20.69
CA SER A 2 18.74 14.10 20.58
C SER A 2 17.87 13.00 19.96
N SER A 3 16.88 12.52 20.71
CA SER A 3 15.80 11.71 20.11
C SER A 3 14.95 12.72 19.33
N ASP A 4 15.26 12.92 18.08
CA ASP A 4 14.39 13.65 17.17
C ASP A 4 13.10 12.83 17.05
N LYS A 5 12.16 13.14 17.96
CA LYS A 5 10.81 12.62 17.84
C LYS A 5 10.24 13.23 16.58
N LEU A 6 9.99 12.38 15.58
CA LEU A 6 9.24 12.79 14.39
C LEU A 6 7.91 13.41 14.85
N PRO A 7 7.49 14.52 14.27
CA PRO A 7 6.22 15.14 14.63
C PRO A 7 5.07 14.16 14.33
N THR A 8 4.19 14.01 15.31
CA THR A 8 2.97 13.22 15.15
C THR A 8 1.81 14.16 14.86
N TYR A 9 1.11 13.91 13.78
CA TYR A 9 -0.08 14.66 13.38
C TYR A 9 -1.32 13.77 13.52
N ILE A 10 -2.39 14.32 14.09
CA ILE A 10 -3.71 13.69 14.09
C ILE A 10 -4.57 14.42 13.06
N ILE A 11 -5.01 13.68 12.04
CA ILE A 11 -5.79 14.22 10.94
C ILE A 11 -7.22 13.68 11.05
N HIS A 12 -8.18 14.60 11.24
CA HIS A 12 -9.60 14.28 11.39
C HIS A 12 -10.40 14.38 10.08
N HIS A 13 -9.70 14.39 8.94
CA HIS A 13 -10.29 14.49 7.61
C HIS A 13 -10.11 13.18 6.83
N SER A 14 -10.53 13.19 5.56
CA SER A 14 -10.35 12.04 4.68
C SER A 14 -8.86 11.71 4.42
N ARG A 15 -8.59 10.48 4.01
CA ARG A 15 -7.24 10.04 3.57
C ARG A 15 -6.67 10.92 2.46
N ASP A 16 -7.54 11.46 1.59
CA ASP A 16 -7.14 12.35 0.50
C ASP A 16 -6.49 13.64 0.99
N VAL A 17 -6.90 14.14 2.15
CA VAL A 17 -6.24 15.30 2.78
C VAL A 17 -4.85 14.91 3.31
N LEU A 18 -4.75 13.73 3.93
CA LEU A 18 -3.47 13.24 4.44
C LEU A 18 -2.41 13.13 3.34
N ILE A 19 -2.73 12.50 2.21
CA ILE A 19 -1.76 12.32 1.12
C ILE A 19 -1.32 13.61 0.45
N GLN A 20 -2.09 14.69 0.55
CA GLN A 20 -1.67 16.02 0.10
C GLN A 20 -0.56 16.64 0.98
N LEU A 21 -0.42 16.16 2.22
CA LEU A 21 0.60 16.61 3.17
C LEU A 21 1.90 15.79 3.09
N LEU A 22 1.88 14.66 2.40
CA LEU A 22 3.04 13.80 2.21
C LEU A 22 3.96 14.34 1.11
N PRO A 23 5.24 13.89 1.06
CA PRO A 23 6.16 14.29 0.01
C PRO A 23 5.55 14.08 -1.38
N GLN A 24 5.50 15.16 -2.18
CA GLN A 24 5.00 15.13 -3.54
C GLN A 24 6.08 14.63 -4.50
N GLU A 25 5.66 13.96 -5.58
CA GLU A 25 6.55 13.50 -6.64
C GLU A 25 7.64 12.50 -6.19
N GLY A 26 7.46 11.90 -5.01
CA GLY A 26 8.37 10.92 -4.45
C GLY A 26 8.13 9.48 -4.93
N ILE A 27 8.82 8.54 -4.30
CA ILE A 27 8.57 7.10 -4.42
C ILE A 27 7.69 6.66 -3.26
N ALA A 28 6.54 6.09 -3.57
CA ALA A 28 5.55 5.69 -2.59
C ALA A 28 5.15 4.23 -2.72
N ALA A 29 4.65 3.65 -1.63
CA ALA A 29 3.98 2.36 -1.66
C ALA A 29 2.63 2.41 -0.95
N GLU A 30 1.68 1.64 -1.46
CA GLU A 30 0.42 1.30 -0.82
C GLU A 30 0.42 -0.20 -0.49
N LEU A 31 0.29 -0.52 0.79
CA LEU A 31 0.16 -1.89 1.27
C LEU A 31 -1.30 -2.19 1.55
N GLY A 32 -1.89 -3.09 0.77
CA GLY A 32 -3.32 -3.34 0.76
C GLY A 32 -4.04 -2.40 -0.21
N VAL A 33 -4.30 -2.89 -1.40
CA VAL A 33 -4.84 -2.13 -2.54
C VAL A 33 -6.31 -2.41 -2.76
N ALA A 34 -6.74 -3.66 -2.55
CA ALA A 34 -8.08 -4.16 -2.81
C ALA A 34 -8.55 -3.82 -4.24
N GLU A 35 -9.45 -2.86 -4.39
CA GLU A 35 -10.03 -2.47 -5.69
C GLU A 35 -9.33 -1.26 -6.35
N GLY A 36 -8.30 -0.69 -5.71
CA GLY A 36 -7.50 0.41 -6.27
C GLY A 36 -8.09 1.82 -6.16
N ALA A 37 -9.20 1.99 -5.46
CA ALA A 37 -9.84 3.30 -5.32
C ALA A 37 -8.95 4.33 -4.61
N PHE A 38 -8.24 3.92 -3.57
CA PHE A 38 -7.32 4.81 -2.86
C PHE A 38 -6.03 5.05 -3.66
N SER A 39 -5.60 4.08 -4.44
CA SER A 39 -4.48 4.21 -5.38
C SER A 39 -4.71 5.34 -6.40
N GLU A 40 -5.93 5.49 -6.91
CA GLU A 40 -6.31 6.62 -7.77
C GLU A 40 -6.16 7.96 -7.05
N SER A 41 -6.60 8.04 -5.78
CA SER A 41 -6.42 9.22 -4.94
C SER A 41 -4.94 9.55 -4.73
N ILE A 42 -4.09 8.55 -4.48
CA ILE A 42 -2.64 8.74 -4.35
C ILE A 42 -2.06 9.35 -5.62
N LEU A 43 -2.34 8.77 -6.77
CA LEU A 43 -1.86 9.29 -8.07
C LEU A 43 -2.31 10.72 -8.33
N LYS A 44 -3.54 11.05 -7.98
CA LYS A 44 -4.15 12.37 -8.21
C LYS A 44 -3.55 13.45 -7.28
N TYR A 45 -3.40 13.16 -6.00
CA TYR A 45 -3.12 14.17 -4.98
C TYR A 45 -1.67 14.23 -4.55
N SER A 46 -0.95 13.11 -4.51
CA SER A 46 0.49 13.05 -4.21
C SER A 46 1.35 13.08 -5.47
N ARG A 47 0.82 12.67 -6.60
CA ARG A 47 1.52 12.64 -7.91
C ARG A 47 2.90 11.99 -7.81
N PRO A 48 3.00 10.77 -7.28
CA PRO A 48 4.29 10.11 -7.11
C PRO A 48 4.96 9.88 -8.48
N ARG A 49 6.28 10.03 -8.52
CA ARG A 49 7.06 9.61 -9.71
C ARG A 49 7.10 8.08 -9.84
N LYS A 50 6.93 7.36 -8.73
CA LYS A 50 6.79 5.91 -8.69
C LYS A 50 5.86 5.52 -7.55
N LEU A 51 4.84 4.71 -7.87
CA LEU A 51 3.92 4.12 -6.91
C LEU A 51 3.98 2.60 -7.01
N HIS A 52 4.29 1.95 -5.89
CA HIS A 52 4.22 0.51 -5.75
C HIS A 52 2.91 0.12 -5.09
N LEU A 53 2.09 -0.67 -5.80
CA LEU A 53 0.84 -1.24 -5.32
C LEU A 53 1.11 -2.68 -4.90
N ILE A 54 0.98 -2.96 -3.61
CA ILE A 54 1.34 -4.26 -3.02
C ILE A 54 0.12 -4.86 -2.34
N ASP A 55 -0.35 -5.99 -2.86
CA ASP A 55 -1.46 -6.76 -2.31
C ASP A 55 -1.29 -8.23 -2.73
N CYS A 56 -1.71 -9.16 -1.89
CA CYS A 56 -1.67 -10.57 -2.27
C CYS A 56 -2.79 -10.94 -3.25
N TRP A 57 -3.93 -10.25 -3.21
CA TRP A 57 -5.17 -10.60 -3.94
C TRP A 57 -5.45 -12.09 -3.89
N GLU A 58 -5.43 -12.63 -2.66
CA GLU A 58 -5.60 -14.05 -2.38
C GLU A 58 -6.50 -14.22 -1.17
N HIS A 59 -7.45 -15.15 -1.24
CA HIS A 59 -8.27 -15.50 -0.09
C HIS A 59 -7.41 -16.12 1.02
N GLN A 60 -7.58 -15.65 2.25
CA GLN A 60 -6.85 -16.16 3.40
C GLN A 60 -7.78 -17.01 4.28
N ASP A 61 -7.49 -18.30 4.40
CA ASP A 61 -8.21 -19.22 5.26
C ASP A 61 -7.65 -19.19 6.70
N ARG A 62 -7.67 -17.97 7.27
CA ARG A 62 -7.18 -17.67 8.63
C ARG A 62 -8.34 -17.19 9.49
N GLU A 63 -8.50 -17.78 10.67
CA GLU A 63 -9.59 -17.46 11.60
C GLU A 63 -9.64 -15.96 11.98
N ASP A 64 -8.49 -15.32 12.16
CA ASP A 64 -8.35 -13.91 12.51
C ASP A 64 -8.62 -12.96 11.33
N TYR A 65 -8.68 -13.48 10.11
CA TYR A 65 -8.93 -12.69 8.90
C TYR A 65 -10.22 -13.06 8.16
N LEU A 66 -10.83 -14.20 8.45
CA LEU A 66 -12.09 -14.60 7.83
C LEU A 66 -13.21 -13.55 7.93
N PRO A 67 -13.36 -12.80 9.06
CA PRO A 67 -14.41 -11.77 9.16
C PRO A 67 -14.07 -10.45 8.45
N ASP A 68 -12.88 -10.27 7.90
CA ASP A 68 -12.50 -9.05 7.19
C ASP A 68 -13.26 -8.95 5.86
N GLY A 69 -13.88 -7.80 5.60
CA GLY A 69 -14.66 -7.55 4.38
C GLY A 69 -13.82 -7.56 3.09
N ASN A 70 -12.50 -7.45 3.19
CA ASN A 70 -11.57 -7.56 2.06
C ASN A 70 -11.11 -9.00 1.80
N ASN A 71 -11.38 -9.93 2.73
CA ASN A 71 -11.10 -11.36 2.53
C ASN A 71 -12.22 -12.05 1.74
N VAL A 72 -12.44 -11.56 0.54
CA VAL A 72 -13.45 -12.10 -0.38
C VAL A 72 -13.03 -13.46 -0.97
N PRO A 73 -13.95 -14.24 -1.59
CA PRO A 73 -13.60 -15.49 -2.26
C PRO A 73 -12.49 -15.33 -3.31
N GLU A 74 -11.78 -16.41 -3.59
CA GLU A 74 -10.61 -16.41 -4.48
C GLU A 74 -10.91 -15.88 -5.90
N ASP A 75 -12.06 -16.22 -6.45
CA ASP A 75 -12.51 -15.74 -7.77
C ASP A 75 -12.74 -14.21 -7.78
N GLU A 76 -13.26 -13.67 -6.69
CA GLU A 76 -13.41 -12.23 -6.51
C GLU A 76 -12.05 -11.53 -6.29
N GLN A 77 -11.11 -12.15 -5.55
CA GLN A 77 -9.74 -11.65 -5.42
C GLN A 77 -9.04 -11.59 -6.78
N GLN A 78 -9.19 -12.62 -7.59
CA GLN A 78 -8.67 -12.64 -8.96
C GLN A 78 -9.27 -11.52 -9.81
N GLY A 79 -10.59 -11.31 -9.74
CA GLY A 79 -11.27 -10.23 -10.44
C GLY A 79 -10.79 -8.83 -10.00
N ARG A 80 -10.54 -8.62 -8.71
CA ARG A 80 -9.97 -7.37 -8.19
C ARG A 80 -8.57 -7.12 -8.75
N PHE A 81 -7.70 -8.14 -8.76
CA PHE A 81 -6.36 -8.03 -9.33
C PHE A 81 -6.39 -7.68 -10.82
N GLU A 82 -7.25 -8.32 -11.60
CA GLU A 82 -7.41 -8.03 -13.04
C GLU A 82 -7.93 -6.61 -13.26
N SER A 83 -8.93 -6.17 -12.50
CA SER A 83 -9.48 -4.81 -12.57
C SER A 83 -8.43 -3.75 -12.23
N VAL A 84 -7.64 -3.95 -11.19
CA VAL A 84 -6.55 -3.04 -10.81
C VAL A 84 -5.47 -3.01 -11.89
N SER A 85 -5.11 -4.16 -12.46
CA SER A 85 -4.13 -4.26 -13.53
C SER A 85 -4.58 -3.52 -14.79
N GLU A 86 -5.86 -3.61 -15.14
CA GLU A 86 -6.44 -2.88 -16.26
C GLU A 86 -6.54 -1.37 -15.97
N MET A 87 -6.99 -1.00 -14.79
CA MET A 87 -7.13 0.39 -14.35
C MET A 87 -5.83 1.19 -14.47
N PHE A 88 -4.70 0.59 -14.09
CA PHE A 88 -3.40 1.25 -14.09
C PHE A 88 -2.48 0.83 -15.25
N ALA A 89 -3.00 0.14 -16.25
CA ALA A 89 -2.19 -0.36 -17.38
C ALA A 89 -1.37 0.75 -18.08
N GLY A 90 -1.91 1.95 -18.22
CA GLY A 90 -1.21 3.11 -18.78
C GLY A 90 -0.01 3.51 -17.93
N GLN A 91 -0.23 3.72 -16.64
CA GLN A 91 0.81 4.12 -15.68
C GLN A 91 1.88 3.03 -15.49
N VAL A 92 1.48 1.76 -15.59
CA VAL A 92 2.44 0.63 -15.59
C VAL A 92 3.31 0.68 -16.83
N SER A 93 2.71 0.89 -18.01
CA SER A 93 3.45 1.01 -19.29
C SER A 93 4.43 2.20 -19.27
N GLU A 94 4.06 3.31 -18.65
CA GLU A 94 4.90 4.50 -18.49
C GLU A 94 5.96 4.35 -17.38
N GLY A 95 5.90 3.29 -16.60
CA GLY A 95 6.83 3.03 -15.49
C GLY A 95 6.50 3.78 -14.19
N GLN A 96 5.38 4.53 -14.13
CA GLN A 96 4.96 5.24 -12.92
C GLN A 96 4.39 4.31 -11.85
N VAL A 97 3.63 3.28 -12.24
CA VAL A 97 3.04 2.30 -11.33
C VAL A 97 3.74 0.95 -11.49
N ALA A 98 3.97 0.27 -10.38
CA ALA A 98 4.37 -1.15 -10.33
C ALA A 98 3.40 -1.91 -9.44
N ILE A 99 2.81 -2.98 -9.97
CA ILE A 99 1.87 -3.84 -9.24
C ILE A 99 2.62 -5.09 -8.78
N HIS A 100 2.55 -5.38 -7.48
CA HIS A 100 3.16 -6.55 -6.85
C HIS A 100 2.06 -7.42 -6.26
N ARG A 101 1.76 -8.54 -6.92
CA ARG A 101 0.86 -9.55 -6.37
C ARG A 101 1.66 -10.44 -5.41
N ALA A 102 1.77 -10.01 -4.17
CA ALA A 102 2.57 -10.67 -3.15
C ALA A 102 2.08 -10.28 -1.75
N PHE A 103 2.40 -11.11 -0.76
CA PHE A 103 2.32 -10.69 0.63
C PHE A 103 3.29 -9.54 0.89
N THR A 104 2.91 -8.61 1.76
CA THR A 104 3.73 -7.42 2.07
C THR A 104 5.13 -7.79 2.56
N THR A 105 5.25 -8.80 3.43
CA THR A 105 6.52 -9.29 3.96
C THR A 105 7.44 -9.87 2.87
N ASP A 106 6.90 -10.49 1.85
CA ASP A 106 7.69 -11.00 0.72
C ASP A 106 8.10 -9.88 -0.22
N ALA A 107 7.18 -8.95 -0.51
CA ALA A 107 7.47 -7.79 -1.35
C ALA A 107 8.56 -6.89 -0.75
N ALA A 108 8.58 -6.70 0.57
CA ALA A 108 9.57 -5.88 1.27
C ALA A 108 11.02 -6.29 0.97
N ARG A 109 11.27 -7.60 0.77
CA ARG A 109 12.60 -8.14 0.47
C ARG A 109 13.18 -7.69 -0.88
N GLY A 110 12.34 -7.17 -1.76
CA GLY A 110 12.73 -6.68 -3.09
C GLY A 110 13.22 -5.23 -3.10
N PHE A 111 13.17 -4.53 -1.98
CA PHE A 111 13.52 -3.12 -1.89
C PHE A 111 14.78 -2.89 -1.06
N GLU A 112 15.53 -1.87 -1.44
CA GLU A 112 16.70 -1.44 -0.70
C GLU A 112 16.33 -0.50 0.44
N ARG A 113 17.20 -0.41 1.45
CA ARG A 113 17.04 0.49 2.58
C ARG A 113 16.96 1.96 2.12
N GLY A 114 15.97 2.69 2.62
CA GLY A 114 15.75 4.10 2.27
C GLY A 114 15.18 4.32 0.86
N TYR A 115 14.55 3.31 0.28
CA TYR A 115 13.99 3.39 -1.07
C TYR A 115 12.73 4.26 -1.17
N PHE A 116 11.83 4.18 -0.17
CA PHE A 116 10.56 4.90 -0.18
C PHE A 116 10.65 6.26 0.49
N ASP A 117 9.98 7.26 -0.06
CA ASP A 117 9.73 8.53 0.61
C ASP A 117 8.60 8.40 1.63
N TRP A 118 7.61 7.55 1.36
CA TRP A 118 6.55 7.19 2.29
C TRP A 118 5.84 5.89 1.90
N VAL A 119 5.23 5.26 2.88
CA VAL A 119 4.46 4.01 2.72
C VAL A 119 3.12 4.16 3.44
N TYR A 120 2.03 3.83 2.77
CA TYR A 120 0.70 3.77 3.34
C TYR A 120 0.37 2.32 3.72
N VAL A 121 0.19 2.06 5.01
CA VAL A 121 -0.05 0.72 5.55
C VAL A 121 -1.55 0.52 5.78
N ASP A 122 -2.20 -0.26 4.94
CA ASP A 122 -3.64 -0.56 4.98
C ASP A 122 -3.94 -2.01 4.49
N ALA A 123 -3.05 -2.95 4.81
CA ALA A 123 -3.21 -4.35 4.44
C ALA A 123 -4.07 -5.11 5.47
N MET A 124 -3.54 -6.13 6.11
CA MET A 124 -4.26 -6.88 7.14
C MET A 124 -4.27 -6.14 8.47
N HIS A 125 -5.45 -5.94 9.08
CA HIS A 125 -5.66 -5.14 10.28
C HIS A 125 -5.52 -5.92 11.60
N THR A 126 -4.71 -6.97 11.64
CA THR A 126 -4.32 -7.63 12.89
C THR A 126 -3.08 -6.96 13.49
N TYR A 127 -2.93 -7.04 14.81
CA TYR A 127 -1.75 -6.47 15.50
C TYR A 127 -0.44 -6.99 14.90
N ASP A 128 -0.32 -8.31 14.74
CA ASP A 128 0.91 -8.93 14.24
C ASP A 128 1.21 -8.57 12.79
N ALA A 129 0.19 -8.49 11.94
CA ALA A 129 0.36 -8.10 10.53
C ALA A 129 0.80 -6.64 10.40
N VAL A 130 0.15 -5.71 11.10
CA VAL A 130 0.54 -4.30 11.10
C VAL A 130 1.94 -4.12 11.67
N LEU A 131 2.28 -4.84 12.75
CA LEU A 131 3.62 -4.79 13.34
C LEU A 131 4.68 -5.32 12.36
N ALA A 132 4.39 -6.39 11.63
CA ALA A 132 5.28 -6.92 10.60
C ALA A 132 5.49 -5.90 9.46
N ASP A 133 4.42 -5.30 8.94
CA ASP A 133 4.49 -4.27 7.90
C ASP A 133 5.34 -3.08 8.35
N LEU A 134 5.13 -2.59 9.57
CA LEU A 134 5.92 -1.49 10.12
C LEU A 134 7.41 -1.85 10.28
N ARG A 135 7.72 -3.06 10.72
CA ARG A 135 9.11 -3.53 10.85
C ARG A 135 9.81 -3.69 9.51
N ASP A 136 9.10 -4.24 8.53
CA ASP A 136 9.66 -4.56 7.22
C ASP A 136 9.82 -3.31 6.35
N PHE A 137 8.87 -2.37 6.41
CA PHE A 137 8.87 -1.19 5.55
C PHE A 137 9.49 0.07 6.19
N SER A 138 9.52 0.20 7.50
CA SER A 138 10.12 1.40 8.12
C SER A 138 11.61 1.62 7.81
N PRO A 139 12.42 0.59 7.53
CA PRO A 139 13.81 0.81 7.11
C PRO A 139 13.98 1.14 5.63
N LEU A 140 12.92 0.89 4.82
CA LEU A 140 12.92 1.07 3.36
C LEU A 140 12.55 2.48 2.96
#